data_68cd300545eb0092868a541830d13186
#
_entry.id   68cd300545eb0092868a541830d13186
#
_cell.length_a   1.000
_cell.length_b   1.000
_cell.length_c   1.000
_cell.angle_alpha   90.00
_cell.angle_beta   90.00
_cell.angle_gamma   90.00
#
_symmetry.space_group_name_H-M   'P 1'
#
loop_
_entity.id
_entity.type
_entity.pdbx_description
1 polymer ?
#
loop_
_entity_poly.entity_id
_entity_poly.type
_entity_poly.pdbx_seq_one_letter_code
_entity_poly.pdbx_strand_id
1 'polypeptide(L)'
;CALLLANTHHDAHRERALIELFRRRRVDGLLLGPCEREDPALVEHAQRQGFPVVVLDRDVGPRGTALHVDHFDGATQAARYLLDLGHTRIALLTPGSHLRPGRERIDGFRAAFAQRGLEPDPRLILGERSSMEFAFSQALGLLSLDRPPSAFVCLGTRILAGVLQGLRHAGRRVPDDASVVSIGDSDLTRLYAPSITSVAWDLQAVGEALAELLLERIGAAPAPAPRRVAIPTQL
;
A
#
# COMPACT_ATOMS: atom_id res chain seq x y z
N CYS A 1 -16.05 -19.50 14.39
CA CYS A 1 -16.05 -18.70 13.17
C CYS A 1 -15.25 -19.42 12.08
N ALA A 2 -15.77 -19.49 10.85
CA ALA A 2 -15.05 -20.05 9.71
C ALA A 2 -14.63 -18.88 8.78
N LEU A 3 -13.37 -18.90 8.32
CA LEU A 3 -12.84 -17.93 7.37
C LEU A 3 -12.78 -18.55 5.98
N LEU A 4 -13.40 -17.91 4.99
CA LEU A 4 -13.25 -18.23 3.58
C LEU A 4 -12.35 -17.18 2.93
N LEU A 5 -11.21 -17.59 2.39
CA LEU A 5 -10.27 -16.71 1.72
C LEU A 5 -10.34 -16.92 0.20
N ALA A 6 -10.39 -15.81 -0.54
CA ALA A 6 -10.32 -15.83 -2.00
C ALA A 6 -9.41 -14.71 -2.50
N ASN A 7 -8.76 -14.95 -3.64
CA ASN A 7 -7.92 -13.97 -4.30
C ASN A 7 -8.56 -13.53 -5.61
N THR A 8 -8.80 -12.23 -5.75
CA THR A 8 -9.36 -11.63 -6.96
C THR A 8 -8.32 -11.45 -8.06
N HIS A 9 -7.04 -11.53 -7.75
CA HIS A 9 -5.92 -11.17 -8.64
C HIS A 9 -6.08 -9.79 -9.28
N HIS A 10 -6.67 -8.85 -8.53
CA HIS A 10 -6.98 -7.49 -8.97
C HIS A 10 -7.98 -7.40 -10.15
N ASP A 11 -8.74 -8.46 -10.39
CA ASP A 11 -9.76 -8.52 -11.45
C ASP A 11 -11.15 -8.21 -10.87
N ALA A 12 -11.76 -7.12 -11.32
CA ALA A 12 -13.09 -6.68 -10.86
C ALA A 12 -14.22 -7.65 -11.22
N HIS A 13 -14.13 -8.37 -12.36
CA HIS A 13 -15.12 -9.38 -12.73
C HIS A 13 -15.03 -10.58 -11.78
N ARG A 14 -13.81 -11.01 -11.46
CA ARG A 14 -13.58 -12.09 -10.50
C ARG A 14 -14.03 -11.68 -9.11
N GLU A 15 -13.79 -10.43 -8.70
CA GLU A 15 -14.28 -9.92 -7.41
C GLU A 15 -15.80 -10.02 -7.32
N ARG A 16 -16.51 -9.56 -8.35
CA ARG A 16 -17.97 -9.65 -8.41
C ARG A 16 -18.46 -11.09 -8.33
N ALA A 17 -17.84 -12.00 -9.08
CA ALA A 17 -18.17 -13.42 -9.06
C ALA A 17 -17.94 -14.06 -7.69
N LEU A 18 -16.86 -13.67 -6.97
CA LEU A 18 -16.56 -14.15 -5.63
C LEU A 18 -17.55 -13.62 -4.59
N ILE A 19 -17.95 -12.37 -4.66
CA ILE A 19 -18.99 -11.81 -3.79
C ILE A 19 -20.30 -12.59 -3.97
N GLU A 20 -20.70 -12.87 -5.22
CA GLU A 20 -21.89 -13.66 -5.50
C GLU A 20 -21.77 -15.12 -5.03
N LEU A 21 -20.58 -15.71 -5.16
CA LEU A 21 -20.29 -17.04 -4.60
C LEU A 21 -20.45 -17.06 -3.09
N PHE A 22 -19.87 -16.08 -2.38
CA PHE A 22 -19.98 -15.97 -0.94
C PHE A 22 -21.42 -15.73 -0.50
N ARG A 23 -22.21 -14.95 -1.25
CA ARG A 23 -23.64 -14.82 -1.02
C ARG A 23 -24.36 -16.16 -1.09
N ARG A 24 -24.10 -16.97 -2.12
CA ARG A 24 -24.68 -18.32 -2.26
C ARG A 24 -24.26 -19.26 -1.13
N ARG A 25 -23.03 -19.07 -0.61
CA ARG A 25 -22.50 -19.83 0.53
C ARG A 25 -23.00 -19.31 1.88
N ARG A 26 -23.82 -18.27 1.89
CA ARG A 26 -24.42 -17.68 3.10
C ARG A 26 -23.37 -17.27 4.14
N VAL A 27 -22.27 -16.63 3.69
CA VAL A 27 -21.33 -16.02 4.62
C VAL A 27 -22.00 -14.88 5.37
N ASP A 28 -21.62 -14.66 6.61
CA ASP A 28 -22.24 -13.67 7.50
C ASP A 28 -21.76 -12.24 7.21
N GLY A 29 -20.59 -12.07 6.59
CA GLY A 29 -20.03 -10.77 6.25
C GLY A 29 -18.79 -10.87 5.37
N LEU A 30 -18.33 -9.71 4.84
CA LEU A 30 -17.25 -9.62 3.88
C LEU A 30 -16.18 -8.62 4.33
N LEU A 31 -14.91 -9.02 4.21
CA LEU A 31 -13.76 -8.12 4.23
C LEU A 31 -13.22 -8.01 2.80
N LEU A 32 -13.10 -6.80 2.28
CA LEU A 32 -12.60 -6.54 0.93
C LEU A 32 -11.31 -5.72 1.00
N GLY A 33 -10.21 -6.30 0.53
CA GLY A 33 -8.91 -5.64 0.39
C GLY A 33 -8.80 -4.80 -0.89
N PRO A 34 -7.65 -4.13 -1.13
CA PRO A 34 -7.42 -3.31 -2.32
C PRO A 34 -7.61 -4.09 -3.62
N CYS A 35 -8.14 -3.45 -4.65
CA CYS A 35 -8.32 -3.99 -5.99
C CYS A 35 -7.97 -2.93 -7.03
N GLU A 36 -7.30 -3.30 -8.13
CA GLU A 36 -6.85 -2.34 -9.16
C GLU A 36 -7.98 -1.54 -9.83
N ARG A 37 -9.17 -2.12 -9.90
CA ARG A 37 -10.37 -1.43 -10.40
C ARG A 37 -11.42 -1.45 -9.30
N GLU A 38 -11.24 -0.53 -8.36
CA GLU A 38 -12.23 -0.36 -7.31
C GLU A 38 -13.56 0.08 -7.93
N ASP A 39 -14.58 -0.74 -7.71
CA ASP A 39 -15.95 -0.40 -8.06
C ASP A 39 -16.72 -0.09 -6.77
N PRO A 40 -16.87 1.21 -6.41
CA PRO A 40 -17.64 1.59 -5.23
C PRO A 40 -19.07 1.08 -5.27
N ALA A 41 -19.66 0.95 -6.48
CA ALA A 41 -21.00 0.42 -6.66
C ALA A 41 -21.09 -1.06 -6.26
N LEU A 42 -20.00 -1.81 -6.34
CA LEU A 42 -19.96 -3.21 -5.91
C LEU A 42 -20.09 -3.34 -4.39
N VAL A 43 -19.40 -2.48 -3.64
CA VAL A 43 -19.52 -2.42 -2.17
C VAL A 43 -20.94 -2.03 -1.77
N GLU A 44 -21.48 -0.98 -2.40
CA GLU A 44 -22.86 -0.56 -2.16
C GLU A 44 -23.88 -1.64 -2.55
N HIS A 45 -23.62 -2.37 -3.65
CA HIS A 45 -24.45 -3.48 -4.06
C HIS A 45 -24.47 -4.60 -3.01
N ALA A 46 -23.31 -5.01 -2.50
CA ALA A 46 -23.22 -6.02 -1.45
C ALA A 46 -23.96 -5.56 -0.18
N GLN A 47 -23.82 -4.29 0.21
CA GLN A 47 -24.52 -3.71 1.35
C GLN A 47 -26.05 -3.69 1.15
N ARG A 48 -26.55 -3.34 -0.06
CA ARG A 48 -27.97 -3.40 -0.38
C ARG A 48 -28.56 -4.82 -0.35
N GLN A 49 -27.71 -5.82 -0.58
CA GLN A 49 -28.06 -7.24 -0.45
C GLN A 49 -28.08 -7.73 1.00
N GLY A 50 -27.87 -6.83 1.97
CA GLY A 50 -27.88 -7.15 3.40
C GLY A 50 -26.56 -7.71 3.94
N PHE A 51 -25.48 -7.70 3.15
CA PHE A 51 -24.19 -8.11 3.65
C PHE A 51 -23.54 -7.01 4.50
N PRO A 52 -23.11 -7.31 5.72
CA PRO A 52 -22.09 -6.54 6.40
C PRO A 52 -20.79 -6.54 5.58
N VAL A 53 -20.32 -5.36 5.19
CA VAL A 53 -19.06 -5.19 4.44
C VAL A 53 -18.18 -4.22 5.17
N VAL A 54 -16.92 -4.60 5.36
CA VAL A 54 -15.82 -3.74 5.80
C VAL A 54 -14.74 -3.77 4.74
N VAL A 55 -14.16 -2.63 4.42
CA VAL A 55 -13.10 -2.55 3.43
C VAL A 55 -11.75 -2.17 4.07
N LEU A 56 -10.69 -2.68 3.49
CA LEU A 56 -9.31 -2.33 3.83
C LEU A 56 -8.69 -1.54 2.67
N ASP A 57 -8.18 -0.34 2.97
CA ASP A 57 -7.45 0.51 2.02
C ASP A 57 -8.19 0.78 0.70
N ARG A 58 -9.51 0.94 0.76
CA ARG A 58 -10.36 1.27 -0.38
C ARG A 58 -11.14 2.56 -0.16
N ASP A 59 -11.43 3.25 -1.23
CA ASP A 59 -12.41 4.33 -1.24
C ASP A 59 -13.82 3.75 -1.11
N VAL A 60 -14.57 4.27 -0.16
CA VAL A 60 -15.98 3.92 0.06
C VAL A 60 -16.80 5.18 0.24
N GLY A 61 -18.05 5.11 -0.23
CA GLY A 61 -19.01 6.18 -0.03
C GLY A 61 -19.28 6.48 1.46
N PRO A 62 -20.08 7.51 1.75
CA PRO A 62 -20.34 7.96 3.13
C PRO A 62 -20.90 6.89 4.07
N ARG A 63 -21.54 5.86 3.49
CA ARG A 63 -22.16 4.75 4.24
C ARG A 63 -21.23 3.54 4.43
N GLY A 64 -19.99 3.61 3.94
CA GLY A 64 -19.04 2.51 4.03
C GLY A 64 -18.24 2.51 5.32
N THR A 65 -18.08 1.33 5.93
CA THR A 65 -17.14 1.10 7.02
C THR A 65 -15.80 0.67 6.45
N ALA A 66 -14.74 1.34 6.85
CA ALA A 66 -13.41 1.15 6.31
C ALA A 66 -12.33 1.22 7.37
N LEU A 67 -11.28 0.45 7.16
CA LEU A 67 -10.00 0.61 7.84
C LEU A 67 -8.95 1.00 6.81
N HIS A 68 -8.11 1.94 7.16
CA HIS A 68 -7.00 2.39 6.32
C HIS A 68 -5.71 2.39 7.14
N VAL A 69 -4.61 2.01 6.50
CA VAL A 69 -3.27 2.34 7.01
C VAL A 69 -2.97 3.78 6.59
N ASP A 70 -2.30 4.55 7.43
CA ASP A 70 -1.91 5.93 7.10
C ASP A 70 -0.72 5.96 6.13
N HIS A 71 -1.04 5.67 4.87
CA HIS A 71 -0.04 5.61 3.80
C HIS A 71 0.56 6.96 3.47
N PHE A 72 -0.20 8.05 3.70
CA PHE A 72 0.31 9.41 3.52
C PHE A 72 1.42 9.70 4.52
N ASP A 73 1.16 9.47 5.80
CA ASP A 73 2.15 9.70 6.84
C ASP A 73 3.36 8.77 6.68
N GLY A 74 3.14 7.49 6.38
CA GLY A 74 4.23 6.55 6.15
C GLY A 74 5.18 6.97 5.02
N ALA A 75 4.65 7.44 3.89
CA ALA A 75 5.48 7.96 2.80
C ALA A 75 6.16 9.28 3.16
N THR A 76 5.47 10.12 3.95
CA THR A 76 6.06 11.37 4.46
C THR A 76 7.25 11.08 5.39
N GLN A 77 7.13 10.13 6.31
CA GLN A 77 8.21 9.70 7.20
C GLN A 77 9.42 9.18 6.42
N ALA A 78 9.18 8.26 5.46
CA ALA A 78 10.24 7.68 4.63
C ALA A 78 11.00 8.74 3.83
N ALA A 79 10.28 9.65 3.17
CA ALA A 79 10.89 10.71 2.37
C ALA A 79 11.63 11.73 3.25
N ARG A 80 11.04 12.13 4.38
CA ARG A 80 11.66 13.04 5.34
C ARG A 80 12.97 12.49 5.87
N TYR A 81 12.99 11.21 6.27
CA TYR A 81 14.19 10.55 6.75
C TYR A 81 15.34 10.64 5.73
N LEU A 82 15.07 10.37 4.46
CA LEU A 82 16.09 10.47 3.41
C LEU A 82 16.51 11.93 3.12
N LEU A 83 15.55 12.87 3.16
CA LEU A 83 15.84 14.30 3.03
C LEU A 83 16.71 14.80 4.19
N ASP A 84 16.50 14.31 5.41
CA ASP A 84 17.31 14.65 6.60
C ASP A 84 18.75 14.11 6.50
N LEU A 85 18.95 13.02 5.77
CA LEU A 85 20.27 12.49 5.42
C LEU A 85 20.93 13.24 4.25
N GLY A 86 20.28 14.26 3.69
CA GLY A 86 20.81 15.09 2.60
C GLY A 86 20.49 14.60 1.19
N HIS A 87 19.71 13.56 1.04
CA HIS A 87 19.28 13.11 -0.28
C HIS A 87 18.23 14.09 -0.85
N THR A 88 18.47 14.65 -2.03
CA THR A 88 17.51 15.52 -2.74
C THR A 88 16.95 14.88 -4.01
N ARG A 89 17.61 13.83 -4.51
CA ARG A 89 17.15 13.04 -5.64
C ARG A 89 16.76 11.64 -5.15
N ILE A 90 15.50 11.49 -4.79
CA ILE A 90 14.93 10.27 -4.21
C ILE A 90 13.91 9.70 -5.21
N ALA A 91 14.04 8.42 -5.54
CA ALA A 91 13.05 7.73 -6.34
C ALA A 91 11.98 7.09 -5.45
N LEU A 92 10.71 7.24 -5.82
CA LEU A 92 9.59 6.55 -5.20
C LEU A 92 9.07 5.48 -6.18
N LEU A 93 9.07 4.21 -5.75
CA LEU A 93 8.43 3.12 -6.47
C LEU A 93 7.25 2.58 -5.63
N THR A 94 6.03 2.74 -6.15
CA THR A 94 4.79 2.38 -5.47
C THR A 94 3.82 1.73 -6.46
N PRO A 95 2.81 0.96 -6.03
CA PRO A 95 1.69 0.58 -6.89
C PRO A 95 0.97 1.78 -7.47
N GLY A 96 0.15 1.53 -8.49
CA GLY A 96 -0.51 2.56 -9.27
C GLY A 96 -1.29 3.61 -8.47
N SER A 97 -1.24 4.84 -8.95
CA SER A 97 -1.97 5.99 -8.39
C SER A 97 -3.50 5.87 -8.50
N HIS A 98 -4.00 4.90 -9.27
CA HIS A 98 -5.43 4.58 -9.33
C HIS A 98 -5.94 3.92 -8.04
N LEU A 99 -5.04 3.36 -7.21
CA LEU A 99 -5.36 2.83 -5.88
C LEU A 99 -5.21 3.92 -4.82
N ARG A 100 -6.10 3.94 -3.84
CA ARG A 100 -6.00 4.87 -2.70
C ARG A 100 -4.61 4.83 -2.04
N PRO A 101 -4.07 3.66 -1.66
CA PRO A 101 -2.74 3.62 -1.05
C PRO A 101 -1.63 4.21 -1.94
N GLY A 102 -1.72 4.04 -3.25
CA GLY A 102 -0.76 4.60 -4.20
C GLY A 102 -0.83 6.12 -4.24
N ARG A 103 -2.04 6.70 -4.31
CA ARG A 103 -2.24 8.17 -4.27
C ARG A 103 -1.70 8.76 -2.98
N GLU A 104 -2.10 8.22 -1.82
CA GLU A 104 -1.69 8.73 -0.52
C GLU A 104 -0.17 8.70 -0.35
N ARG A 105 0.53 7.67 -0.84
CA ARG A 105 2.00 7.62 -0.79
C ARG A 105 2.65 8.66 -1.69
N ILE A 106 2.14 8.86 -2.90
CA ILE A 106 2.67 9.89 -3.79
C ILE A 106 2.45 11.27 -3.17
N ASP A 107 1.28 11.52 -2.59
CA ASP A 107 0.96 12.79 -1.96
C ASP A 107 1.79 13.03 -0.69
N GLY A 108 1.97 12.01 0.16
CA GLY A 108 2.85 12.08 1.34
C GLY A 108 4.32 12.31 0.97
N PHE A 109 4.80 11.61 -0.07
CA PHE A 109 6.15 11.82 -0.59
C PHE A 109 6.37 13.27 -1.06
N ARG A 110 5.43 13.81 -1.85
CA ARG A 110 5.47 15.22 -2.29
C ARG A 110 5.38 16.19 -1.13
N ALA A 111 4.54 15.90 -0.14
CA ALA A 111 4.40 16.75 1.05
C ALA A 111 5.70 16.86 1.84
N ALA A 112 6.48 15.78 1.97
CA ALA A 112 7.79 15.80 2.62
C ALA A 112 8.77 16.75 1.91
N PHE A 113 8.80 16.73 0.58
CA PHE A 113 9.62 17.66 -0.22
C PHE A 113 9.14 19.12 -0.04
N ALA A 114 7.84 19.35 -0.13
CA ALA A 114 7.26 20.67 0.02
C ALA A 114 7.55 21.30 1.39
N GLN A 115 7.55 20.50 2.47
CA GLN A 115 7.95 20.93 3.83
C GLN A 115 9.39 21.47 3.91
N ARG A 116 10.24 21.13 2.93
CA ARG A 116 11.62 21.61 2.79
C ARG A 116 11.78 22.67 1.72
N GLY A 117 10.68 23.18 1.13
CA GLY A 117 10.73 24.09 0.01
C GLY A 117 11.32 23.47 -1.27
N LEU A 118 11.25 22.14 -1.40
CA LEU A 118 11.73 21.37 -2.54
C LEU A 118 10.58 20.77 -3.33
N GLU A 119 10.85 20.40 -4.57
CA GLU A 119 9.93 19.61 -5.40
C GLU A 119 10.65 18.33 -5.87
N PRO A 120 10.01 17.17 -5.77
CA PRO A 120 10.59 15.94 -6.31
C PRO A 120 10.55 15.96 -7.84
N ASP A 121 11.59 15.43 -8.48
CA ASP A 121 11.58 15.23 -9.95
C ASP A 121 10.46 14.24 -10.32
N PRO A 122 9.46 14.64 -11.12
CA PRO A 122 8.34 13.76 -11.47
C PRO A 122 8.75 12.44 -12.13
N ARG A 123 9.92 12.42 -12.82
CA ARG A 123 10.46 11.22 -13.46
C ARG A 123 10.95 10.18 -12.45
N LEU A 124 11.12 10.56 -11.19
CA LEU A 124 11.53 9.68 -10.09
C LEU A 124 10.33 9.11 -9.31
N ILE A 125 9.09 9.46 -9.68
CA ILE A 125 7.87 8.94 -9.06
C ILE A 125 7.24 7.91 -9.99
N LEU A 126 7.40 6.64 -9.65
CA LEU A 126 6.97 5.50 -10.46
C LEU A 126 5.83 4.77 -9.75
N GLY A 127 4.61 4.96 -10.26
CA GLY A 127 3.37 4.45 -9.66
C GLY A 127 2.54 3.66 -10.66
N GLU A 128 3.05 2.54 -11.18
CA GLU A 128 2.34 1.77 -12.21
C GLU A 128 2.02 0.34 -11.76
N ARG A 129 3.02 -0.44 -11.38
CA ARG A 129 2.88 -1.88 -11.13
C ARG A 129 3.60 -2.32 -9.87
N SER A 130 3.01 -3.31 -9.19
CA SER A 130 3.61 -3.96 -8.02
C SER A 130 4.21 -5.30 -8.43
N SER A 131 5.27 -5.28 -9.26
CA SER A 131 6.01 -6.50 -9.58
C SER A 131 7.52 -6.30 -9.43
N MET A 132 8.22 -7.41 -9.20
CA MET A 132 9.67 -7.42 -9.05
C MET A 132 10.36 -7.05 -10.37
N GLU A 133 9.87 -7.59 -11.50
CA GLU A 133 10.41 -7.37 -12.84
C GLU A 133 10.27 -5.91 -13.26
N PHE A 134 9.11 -5.31 -12.97
CA PHE A 134 8.89 -3.88 -13.21
C PHE A 134 9.88 -3.05 -12.39
N ALA A 135 9.97 -3.28 -11.09
CA ALA A 135 10.85 -2.53 -10.20
C ALA A 135 12.34 -2.69 -10.58
N PHE A 136 12.76 -3.89 -10.98
CA PHE A 136 14.10 -4.15 -11.51
C PHE A 136 14.40 -3.32 -12.76
N SER A 137 13.51 -3.37 -13.76
CA SER A 137 13.66 -2.61 -14.99
C SER A 137 13.70 -1.09 -14.74
N GLN A 138 12.81 -0.61 -13.89
CA GLN A 138 12.77 0.82 -13.54
C GLN A 138 14.03 1.25 -12.78
N ALA A 139 14.52 0.45 -11.83
CA ALA A 139 15.76 0.76 -11.12
C ALA A 139 16.94 0.91 -12.09
N LEU A 140 17.11 0.01 -13.05
CA LEU A 140 18.15 0.11 -14.05
C LEU A 140 18.01 1.37 -14.93
N GLY A 141 16.78 1.68 -15.37
CA GLY A 141 16.50 2.91 -16.12
C GLY A 141 16.85 4.17 -15.35
N LEU A 142 16.47 4.22 -14.05
CA LEU A 142 16.78 5.35 -13.17
C LEU A 142 18.30 5.50 -12.91
N LEU A 143 19.02 4.39 -12.77
CA LEU A 143 20.47 4.40 -12.54
C LEU A 143 21.25 4.79 -13.81
N SER A 144 20.64 4.69 -14.98
CA SER A 144 21.23 5.07 -16.27
C SER A 144 21.03 6.55 -16.63
N LEU A 145 20.32 7.31 -15.79
CA LEU A 145 20.14 8.75 -16.01
C LEU A 145 21.49 9.50 -15.80
N ASP A 146 21.68 10.63 -16.48
CA ASP A 146 22.85 11.50 -16.26
C ASP A 146 23.02 11.92 -14.80
N ARG A 147 21.90 12.09 -14.10
CA ARG A 147 21.84 12.36 -12.66
C ARG A 147 20.91 11.32 -12.01
N PRO A 148 21.43 10.16 -11.64
CA PRO A 148 20.64 9.11 -11.03
C PRO A 148 20.13 9.51 -9.63
N PRO A 149 19.06 8.87 -9.11
CA PRO A 149 18.68 9.05 -7.71
C PRO A 149 19.77 8.47 -6.80
N SER A 150 19.99 9.13 -5.68
CA SER A 150 20.89 8.66 -4.61
C SER A 150 20.18 7.86 -3.53
N ALA A 151 18.84 7.84 -3.57
CA ALA A 151 18.03 7.08 -2.63
C ALA A 151 16.72 6.58 -3.27
N PHE A 152 16.17 5.51 -2.70
CA PHE A 152 14.96 4.85 -3.16
C PHE A 152 13.99 4.63 -2.00
N VAL A 153 12.73 5.00 -2.19
CA VAL A 153 11.60 4.60 -1.35
C VAL A 153 10.82 3.53 -2.10
N CYS A 154 10.75 2.33 -1.53
CA CYS A 154 10.17 1.15 -2.17
C CYS A 154 8.97 0.64 -1.38
N LEU A 155 7.85 0.37 -2.06
CA LEU A 155 6.72 -0.25 -1.40
C LEU A 155 6.78 -1.77 -1.44
N GLY A 156 6.72 -2.37 -0.26
CA GLY A 156 6.52 -3.81 -0.08
C GLY A 156 7.63 -4.67 -0.67
N THR A 157 7.52 -5.97 -0.42
CA THR A 157 8.59 -6.93 -0.66
C THR A 157 8.98 -7.07 -2.14
N ARG A 158 8.00 -7.06 -3.05
CA ARG A 158 8.27 -7.28 -4.49
C ARG A 158 9.02 -6.11 -5.13
N ILE A 159 8.57 -4.88 -4.87
CA ILE A 159 9.21 -3.68 -5.41
C ILE A 159 10.60 -3.54 -4.79
N LEU A 160 10.72 -3.71 -3.48
CA LEU A 160 12.01 -3.70 -2.77
C LEU A 160 12.98 -4.71 -3.37
N ALA A 161 12.56 -5.97 -3.55
CA ALA A 161 13.41 -7.01 -4.14
C ALA A 161 13.89 -6.64 -5.55
N GLY A 162 13.01 -6.08 -6.38
CA GLY A 162 13.37 -5.62 -7.73
C GLY A 162 14.38 -4.48 -7.72
N VAL A 163 14.19 -3.49 -6.86
CA VAL A 163 15.16 -2.37 -6.71
C VAL A 163 16.51 -2.86 -6.21
N LEU A 164 16.54 -3.71 -5.17
CA LEU A 164 17.79 -4.26 -4.65
C LEU A 164 18.51 -5.11 -5.70
N GLN A 165 17.77 -5.89 -6.50
CA GLN A 165 18.34 -6.65 -7.61
C GLN A 165 18.92 -5.72 -8.69
N GLY A 166 18.23 -4.62 -9.01
CA GLY A 166 18.69 -3.62 -9.98
C GLY A 166 19.94 -2.91 -9.52
N LEU A 167 20.01 -2.48 -8.27
CA LEU A 167 21.18 -1.88 -7.66
C LEU A 167 22.38 -2.83 -7.71
N ARG A 168 22.18 -4.09 -7.28
CA ARG A 168 23.23 -5.11 -7.33
C ARG A 168 23.68 -5.38 -8.76
N HIS A 169 22.79 -5.47 -9.73
CA HIS A 169 23.12 -5.67 -11.15
C HIS A 169 23.96 -4.52 -11.72
N ALA A 170 23.67 -3.28 -11.30
CA ALA A 170 24.44 -2.09 -11.65
C ALA A 170 25.73 -1.91 -10.82
N GLY A 171 26.09 -2.89 -9.99
CA GLY A 171 27.29 -2.82 -9.13
C GLY A 171 27.18 -1.80 -7.99
N ARG A 172 25.94 -1.38 -7.63
CA ARG A 172 25.70 -0.40 -6.56
C ARG A 172 25.42 -1.10 -5.24
N ARG A 173 26.08 -0.64 -4.19
CA ARG A 173 25.94 -1.17 -2.81
C ARG A 173 24.94 -0.33 -2.02
N VAL A 174 24.21 -0.98 -1.15
CA VAL A 174 23.35 -0.35 -0.17
C VAL A 174 24.00 -0.51 1.21
N PRO A 175 24.19 0.59 1.97
CA PRO A 175 23.79 1.97 1.69
C PRO A 175 24.85 2.81 0.95
N ASP A 176 26.07 2.30 0.70
CA ASP A 176 27.25 3.09 0.31
C ASP A 176 27.07 3.90 -0.97
N ASP A 177 26.44 3.30 -2.00
CA ASP A 177 26.23 3.93 -3.31
C ASP A 177 24.81 4.43 -3.51
N ALA A 178 23.86 3.88 -2.74
CA ALA A 178 22.44 4.31 -2.73
C ALA A 178 21.75 3.91 -1.42
N SER A 179 20.98 4.82 -0.85
CA SER A 179 20.13 4.53 0.31
C SER A 179 18.79 3.93 -0.13
N VAL A 180 18.26 3.00 0.67
CA VAL A 180 16.96 2.37 0.41
C VAL A 180 16.12 2.39 1.68
N VAL A 181 14.87 2.84 1.56
CA VAL A 181 13.84 2.76 2.62
C VAL A 181 12.66 1.97 2.08
N SER A 182 12.15 1.03 2.86
CA SER A 182 10.95 0.25 2.55
C SER A 182 9.72 0.85 3.23
N ILE A 183 8.60 0.95 2.52
CA ILE A 183 7.29 1.13 3.12
C ILE A 183 6.66 -0.27 3.21
N GLY A 184 6.59 -0.78 4.42
CA GLY A 184 6.27 -2.17 4.76
C GLY A 184 7.49 -2.93 5.23
N ASP A 185 7.40 -3.45 6.45
CA ASP A 185 8.41 -4.33 7.02
C ASP A 185 8.23 -5.78 6.52
N SER A 186 9.34 -6.50 6.38
CA SER A 186 9.34 -7.88 5.89
C SER A 186 10.63 -8.61 6.27
N ASP A 187 10.66 -9.91 6.10
CA ASP A 187 11.89 -10.69 6.30
C ASP A 187 13.02 -10.19 5.40
N LEU A 188 12.70 -9.70 4.19
CA LEU A 188 13.71 -9.13 3.29
C LEU A 188 14.37 -7.89 3.88
N THR A 189 13.63 -7.00 4.54
CA THR A 189 14.18 -5.79 5.17
C THR A 189 15.11 -6.14 6.34
N ARG A 190 14.75 -7.16 7.11
CA ARG A 190 15.48 -7.60 8.29
C ARG A 190 16.72 -8.43 7.96
N LEU A 191 16.64 -9.30 6.95
CA LEU A 191 17.71 -10.24 6.57
C LEU A 191 18.73 -9.63 5.61
N TYR A 192 18.43 -8.49 4.98
CA TYR A 192 19.41 -7.78 4.18
C TYR A 192 20.55 -7.27 5.06
N ALA A 193 21.79 -7.23 4.55
CA ALA A 193 22.97 -6.79 5.32
C ALA A 193 23.65 -5.57 4.67
N PRO A 194 23.64 -4.39 5.34
CA PRO A 194 22.91 -4.07 6.58
C PRO A 194 21.40 -4.07 6.39
N SER A 195 20.62 -4.19 7.48
CA SER A 195 19.14 -4.20 7.41
C SER A 195 18.61 -2.93 6.75
N ILE A 196 17.52 -3.08 5.99
CA ILE A 196 16.86 -1.95 5.30
C ILE A 196 15.95 -1.22 6.28
N THR A 197 16.13 0.08 6.41
CA THR A 197 15.20 0.95 7.16
C THR A 197 13.80 0.82 6.59
N SER A 198 12.80 0.65 7.46
CA SER A 198 11.42 0.43 7.02
C SER A 198 10.40 1.23 7.82
N VAL A 199 9.39 1.74 7.13
CA VAL A 199 8.16 2.23 7.75
C VAL A 199 7.23 1.04 7.94
N ALA A 200 6.83 0.77 9.16
CA ALA A 200 6.00 -0.37 9.53
C ALA A 200 4.65 0.07 10.10
N TRP A 201 3.73 -0.86 10.16
CA TRP A 201 2.48 -0.78 10.92
C TRP A 201 2.16 -2.13 11.53
N ASP A 202 1.36 -2.11 12.58
CA ASP A 202 0.98 -3.33 13.29
C ASP A 202 -0.08 -4.11 12.49
N LEU A 203 0.35 -5.19 11.83
CA LEU A 203 -0.53 -6.08 11.06
C LEU A 203 -1.53 -6.83 11.95
N GLN A 204 -1.18 -7.11 13.21
CA GLN A 204 -2.09 -7.75 14.14
C GLN A 204 -3.21 -6.78 14.51
N ALA A 205 -2.88 -5.53 14.84
CA ALA A 205 -3.86 -4.49 15.10
C ALA A 205 -4.79 -4.24 13.89
N VAL A 206 -4.26 -4.29 12.65
CA VAL A 206 -5.09 -4.24 11.44
C VAL A 206 -6.10 -5.39 11.40
N GLY A 207 -5.63 -6.63 11.65
CA GLY A 207 -6.49 -7.82 11.63
C GLY A 207 -7.56 -7.78 12.71
N GLU A 208 -7.19 -7.42 13.93
CA GLU A 208 -8.10 -7.30 15.08
C GLU A 208 -9.17 -6.24 14.81
N ALA A 209 -8.77 -5.04 14.40
CA ALA A 209 -9.71 -3.95 14.11
C ALA A 209 -10.66 -4.27 12.94
N LEU A 210 -10.18 -4.95 11.88
CA LEU A 210 -11.04 -5.40 10.78
C LEU A 210 -12.08 -6.42 11.26
N ALA A 211 -11.65 -7.38 12.10
CA ALA A 211 -12.54 -8.39 12.65
C ALA A 211 -13.59 -7.76 13.56
N GLU A 212 -13.20 -6.85 14.45
CA GLU A 212 -14.13 -6.12 15.33
C GLU A 212 -15.16 -5.33 14.52
N LEU A 213 -14.70 -4.52 13.55
CA LEU A 213 -15.59 -3.74 12.69
C LEU A 213 -16.60 -4.60 11.93
N LEU A 214 -16.20 -5.80 11.49
CA LEU A 214 -17.10 -6.70 10.81
C LEU A 214 -18.07 -7.38 11.76
N LEU A 215 -17.58 -7.89 12.90
CA LEU A 215 -18.39 -8.56 13.91
C LEU A 215 -19.46 -7.65 14.52
N GLU A 216 -19.13 -6.38 14.76
CA GLU A 216 -20.10 -5.35 15.20
C GLU A 216 -21.28 -5.22 14.22
N ARG A 217 -21.07 -5.50 12.94
CA ARG A 217 -22.08 -5.35 11.89
C ARG A 217 -22.87 -6.64 11.61
N ILE A 218 -22.28 -7.79 11.93
CA ILE A 218 -22.95 -9.10 11.75
C ILE A 218 -24.09 -9.23 12.77
N GLY A 219 -25.30 -9.44 12.27
CA GLY A 219 -26.49 -9.64 13.11
C GLY A 219 -27.01 -8.38 13.80
N ALA A 220 -26.43 -7.22 13.57
CA ALA A 220 -26.93 -5.96 14.12
C ALA A 220 -28.13 -5.44 13.36
N ALA A 221 -29.24 -5.21 14.08
CA ALA A 221 -30.45 -4.58 13.54
C ALA A 221 -30.93 -3.49 14.51
N PRO A 222 -30.88 -2.19 14.17
CA PRO A 222 -30.41 -1.64 12.88
C PRO A 222 -28.89 -1.74 12.71
N ALA A 223 -28.41 -1.68 11.45
CA ALA A 223 -26.98 -1.65 11.16
C ALA A 223 -26.30 -0.45 11.86
N PRO A 224 -25.14 -0.63 12.50
CA PRO A 224 -24.44 0.45 13.18
C PRO A 224 -23.96 1.52 12.20
N ALA A 225 -23.74 2.75 12.70
CA ALA A 225 -23.21 3.83 11.91
C ALA A 225 -21.91 3.44 11.23
N PRO A 226 -21.62 3.94 10.02
CA PRO A 226 -20.35 3.72 9.35
C PRO A 226 -19.17 4.22 10.20
N ARG A 227 -18.11 3.43 10.28
CA ARG A 227 -16.87 3.79 10.99
C ARG A 227 -15.70 3.83 10.03
N ARG A 228 -14.78 4.75 10.26
CA ARG A 228 -13.50 4.83 9.56
C ARG A 228 -12.38 4.81 10.60
N VAL A 229 -11.52 3.81 10.48
CA VAL A 229 -10.39 3.61 11.39
C VAL A 229 -9.10 3.81 10.60
N ALA A 230 -8.17 4.58 11.16
CA ALA A 230 -6.84 4.75 10.61
C ALA A 230 -5.83 4.03 11.51
N ILE A 231 -4.96 3.24 10.91
CA ILE A 231 -3.83 2.59 11.60
C ILE A 231 -2.57 3.43 11.34
N PRO A 232 -1.89 3.87 12.39
CA PRO A 232 -0.69 4.68 12.25
C PRO A 232 0.46 3.88 11.69
N THR A 233 1.43 4.60 11.09
CA THR A 233 2.70 4.06 10.62
C THR A 233 3.85 4.59 11.46
N GLN A 234 4.97 3.86 11.49
CA GLN A 234 6.17 4.23 12.22
C GLN A 234 7.42 3.81 11.43
N LEU A 235 8.39 4.73 11.36
CA LEU A 235 9.75 4.48 10.84
C LEU A 235 10.61 3.77 11.87
#